data_e33a104c857de18a1c538a3814e983b2
#
_entry.id   e33a104c857de18a1c538a3814e983b2
#
_cell.length_a   1.000
_cell.length_b   1.000
_cell.length_c   1.000
_cell.angle_alpha   90.00
_cell.angle_beta   90.00
_cell.angle_gamma   90.00
#
_symmetry.space_group_name_H-M   'P 1'
#
loop_
_entity.id
_entity.type
_entity.pdbx_description
1 polymer ?
#
loop_
_entity_poly.entity_id
_entity_poly.type
_entity_poly.pdbx_seq_one_letter_code
_entity_poly.pdbx_strand_id
1 'polypeptide(L)'
;MRDKTLRTIGATAVLVGVALAGLAQTRGGDPGKIELAAALDSAESTSATTALPTSETTSATTVPLPYRIGLLSNVTTANYWEFIGAKPSAWNSYVLGLTKSALYGVDPVTGDLVPDLAVGAPPDPTSDGDGWWVEVPMTPDRTWSDGSPITATDVVYTFHVVRRLGLGGGWADSFPSQIEDVERSPDGFLRIEFADRPSLSVWPYGAGLAPIISSKAWGPYTGALTDESELYAFDGSQGVSGGPVTIQTMTDTEITGIADGGGIEVTYSVFPDEASAVAALAKGDIDTILTPNGLSRESVDVLSTTPDVALETSPANAVRYLGFNLRRDPMSSLAFRQAVALVVDRGEITQALVPGATPALSMLSPFNAKWYDADGAQEVVDYGDGSLAERVGRAMTLLEGEGYTWTTPPTVEGGTVTPGSGLAKDGQTPAPLTILTPGDEYDPDRVDYAGAIEQALEWLGFDVRTVVTDFDTVVDLAFTNAEDGSRQFDMYLLGWTLGNPALPDFYGQLFAADAPANSTGYSDAEFDSTLTSFRDAVSVDDAVALLWQMEKRLSESLPYLVLYHPSIVEAYRSDKVGFEIHGSLGGLQARLGGIEDVTAAP
;
A
#
# COMPACT_ATOMS: atom_id res chain seq x y z
N MET A 1 -11.85 -5.09 -31.01
CA MET A 1 -11.55 -3.90 -30.23
C MET A 1 -11.90 -4.05 -28.73
N ARG A 2 -12.67 -5.06 -28.32
CA ARG A 2 -13.01 -5.31 -26.89
C ARG A 2 -11.89 -5.96 -26.05
N ASP A 3 -10.91 -6.63 -26.67
CA ASP A 3 -9.87 -7.36 -25.91
C ASP A 3 -8.64 -6.55 -25.47
N LYS A 4 -8.40 -5.38 -26.05
CA LYS A 4 -7.22 -4.59 -25.70
C LYS A 4 -7.40 -3.70 -24.49
N THR A 5 -8.63 -3.24 -24.22
CA THR A 5 -8.94 -2.34 -23.10
C THR A 5 -8.96 -3.09 -21.77
N LEU A 6 -9.43 -4.33 -21.75
CA LEU A 6 -9.40 -5.19 -20.56
C LEU A 6 -7.98 -5.63 -20.16
N ARG A 7 -7.08 -5.80 -21.13
CA ARG A 7 -5.67 -6.14 -20.83
C ARG A 7 -4.88 -4.98 -20.22
N THR A 8 -5.22 -3.74 -20.59
CA THR A 8 -4.53 -2.55 -20.05
C THR A 8 -5.02 -2.21 -18.63
N ILE A 9 -6.28 -2.46 -18.31
CA ILE A 9 -6.83 -2.27 -16.95
C ILE A 9 -6.22 -3.30 -15.98
N GLY A 10 -5.95 -4.52 -16.42
CA GLY A 10 -5.31 -5.56 -15.60
C GLY A 10 -3.86 -5.25 -15.21
N ALA A 11 -3.11 -4.56 -16.04
CA ALA A 11 -1.68 -4.32 -15.78
C ALA A 11 -1.40 -3.11 -14.87
N THR A 12 -2.23 -2.06 -14.93
CA THR A 12 -2.04 -0.85 -14.13
C THR A 12 -2.74 -0.93 -12.77
N ALA A 13 -3.82 -1.70 -12.65
CA ALA A 13 -4.52 -1.94 -11.38
C ALA A 13 -3.72 -2.83 -10.40
N VAL A 14 -2.69 -3.51 -10.85
CA VAL A 14 -2.02 -4.56 -10.08
C VAL A 14 -1.02 -4.00 -9.06
N LEU A 15 -0.44 -2.82 -9.24
CA LEU A 15 0.38 -2.19 -8.18
C LEU A 15 -0.47 -1.55 -7.06
N VAL A 16 -1.70 -1.18 -7.35
CA VAL A 16 -2.69 -0.68 -6.37
C VAL A 16 -3.68 -1.77 -5.97
N GLY A 17 -3.81 -2.83 -6.77
CA GLY A 17 -4.84 -3.88 -6.68
C GLY A 17 -4.43 -5.20 -6.05
N VAL A 18 -3.23 -5.34 -5.48
CA VAL A 18 -2.78 -6.58 -4.80
C VAL A 18 -3.65 -6.96 -3.58
N ALA A 19 -4.44 -6.01 -3.07
CA ALA A 19 -5.40 -6.27 -1.99
C ALA A 19 -6.80 -6.73 -2.45
N LEU A 20 -7.08 -6.78 -3.76
CA LEU A 20 -8.43 -7.02 -4.27
C LEU A 20 -8.76 -8.48 -4.60
N ALA A 21 -7.79 -9.39 -4.64
CA ALA A 21 -7.99 -10.76 -5.14
C ALA A 21 -7.94 -11.88 -4.09
N GLY A 22 -7.90 -11.59 -2.79
CA GLY A 22 -7.54 -12.58 -1.76
C GLY A 22 -8.61 -13.05 -0.78
N LEU A 23 -9.85 -12.57 -0.83
CA LEU A 23 -10.84 -12.91 0.20
C LEU A 23 -12.25 -13.24 -0.36
N ALA A 24 -12.34 -14.30 -1.10
CA ALA A 24 -13.62 -14.97 -1.33
C ALA A 24 -13.53 -16.36 -0.72
N GLN A 25 -13.83 -16.49 0.56
CA GLN A 25 -14.45 -17.66 1.23
C GLN A 25 -14.17 -17.66 2.74
N THR A 26 -15.17 -17.34 3.55
CA THR A 26 -15.55 -18.15 4.71
C THR A 26 -16.92 -17.71 5.23
N ARG A 27 -17.73 -18.68 5.64
CA ARG A 27 -19.11 -18.52 6.11
C ARG A 27 -19.20 -18.51 7.64
N GLY A 28 -19.97 -17.55 8.17
CA GLY A 28 -21.05 -17.77 9.17
C GLY A 28 -20.68 -17.86 10.64
N GLY A 29 -21.20 -16.93 11.45
CA GLY A 29 -21.34 -17.03 12.90
C GLY A 29 -21.90 -15.76 13.55
N ASP A 30 -22.93 -15.90 14.38
CA ASP A 30 -23.86 -14.92 14.98
C ASP A 30 -23.25 -14.07 16.14
N PRO A 31 -23.66 -12.82 16.40
CA PRO A 31 -22.97 -11.87 17.28
C PRO A 31 -23.42 -11.89 18.74
N GLY A 32 -22.45 -11.93 19.65
CA GLY A 32 -22.64 -11.71 21.10
C GLY A 32 -21.83 -10.52 21.62
N LYS A 33 -22.50 -9.58 22.26
CA LYS A 33 -21.95 -8.35 22.86
C LYS A 33 -21.08 -8.63 24.08
N ILE A 34 -19.95 -7.93 24.22
CA ILE A 34 -19.23 -7.76 25.50
C ILE A 34 -18.65 -6.35 25.62
N GLU A 35 -18.79 -5.78 26.84
CA GLU A 35 -18.42 -4.42 27.24
C GLU A 35 -16.92 -4.21 27.45
N LEU A 36 -16.46 -2.98 27.16
CA LEU A 36 -15.09 -2.48 27.28
C LEU A 36 -14.74 -2.07 28.71
N ALA A 37 -13.53 -2.38 29.17
CA ALA A 37 -12.90 -1.73 30.32
C ALA A 37 -11.50 -1.22 29.96
N ALA A 38 -11.27 0.07 30.21
CA ALA A 38 -10.07 0.80 29.89
C ALA A 38 -8.91 0.57 30.88
N ALA A 39 -7.67 0.62 30.40
CA ALA A 39 -6.50 1.01 31.19
C ALA A 39 -5.42 1.63 30.31
N LEU A 40 -5.24 2.94 30.47
CA LEU A 40 -4.03 3.68 30.10
C LEU A 40 -3.12 3.72 31.32
N ASP A 41 -1.84 3.47 31.21
CA ASP A 41 -0.85 4.33 31.87
C ASP A 41 0.56 4.19 31.25
N SER A 42 1.22 5.33 31.26
CA SER A 42 2.49 5.78 30.72
C SER A 42 3.76 5.01 31.11
N ALA A 43 4.75 4.95 30.22
CA ALA A 43 6.14 4.73 30.59
C ALA A 43 7.10 5.63 29.78
N GLU A 44 7.91 6.38 30.53
CA GLU A 44 8.95 7.31 30.07
C GLU A 44 10.20 6.59 29.54
N SER A 45 10.78 7.17 28.49
CA SER A 45 12.06 6.80 27.88
C SER A 45 13.26 7.29 28.70
N THR A 46 14.24 6.43 28.93
CA THR A 46 15.61 6.81 29.30
C THR A 46 16.64 6.09 28.44
N SER A 47 17.34 6.88 27.62
CA SER A 47 18.50 6.45 26.85
C SER A 47 19.73 6.17 27.73
N ALA A 48 20.40 5.03 27.51
CA ALA A 48 21.75 4.80 28.00
C ALA A 48 22.62 4.16 26.91
N THR A 49 23.60 4.91 26.45
CA THR A 49 24.63 4.49 25.52
C THR A 49 25.65 3.58 26.26
N THR A 50 25.87 2.36 25.80
CA THR A 50 26.97 1.52 26.29
C THR A 50 27.76 0.91 25.11
N ALA A 51 29.08 1.09 25.16
CA ALA A 51 30.00 0.63 24.12
C ALA A 51 30.15 -0.90 24.10
N LEU A 52 30.26 -1.44 22.89
CA LEU A 52 30.47 -2.86 22.58
C LEU A 52 31.90 -3.34 22.98
N PRO A 53 32.04 -4.53 23.52
CA PRO A 53 33.33 -5.23 23.60
C PRO A 53 33.54 -6.11 22.36
N THR A 54 34.69 -5.99 21.75
CA THR A 54 35.22 -6.92 20.74
C THR A 54 35.45 -8.30 21.34
N SER A 55 34.76 -9.32 20.84
CA SER A 55 35.03 -10.72 21.18
C SER A 55 35.44 -11.53 19.95
N GLU A 56 36.50 -12.30 20.15
CA GLU A 56 37.13 -13.20 19.18
C GLU A 56 36.17 -14.32 18.77
N THR A 57 36.04 -14.54 17.46
CA THR A 57 35.15 -15.51 16.83
C THR A 57 35.69 -16.92 16.96
N THR A 58 35.15 -17.70 17.86
CA THR A 58 35.20 -19.18 17.79
C THR A 58 34.02 -19.63 16.95
N SER A 59 34.27 -20.26 15.81
CA SER A 59 33.24 -20.90 14.97
C SER A 59 32.55 -22.03 15.74
N ALA A 60 31.52 -21.71 16.50
CA ALA A 60 30.55 -22.69 16.95
C ALA A 60 29.60 -22.93 15.75
N THR A 61 29.33 -24.19 15.45
CA THR A 61 28.26 -24.57 14.51
C THR A 61 26.95 -24.12 15.17
N THR A 62 26.49 -22.93 14.86
CA THR A 62 25.18 -22.42 15.31
C THR A 62 24.09 -23.25 14.64
N VAL A 63 23.18 -23.81 15.43
CA VAL A 63 21.94 -24.44 14.90
C VAL A 63 21.11 -23.31 14.29
N PRO A 64 20.67 -23.44 13.03
CA PRO A 64 19.85 -22.41 12.41
C PRO A 64 18.57 -22.14 13.23
N LEU A 65 18.12 -20.89 13.27
CA LEU A 65 16.85 -20.51 13.84
C LEU A 65 15.72 -20.99 12.89
N PRO A 66 14.85 -21.91 13.33
CA PRO A 66 13.68 -22.25 12.53
C PRO A 66 12.69 -21.09 12.61
N TYR A 67 12.26 -20.58 11.45
CA TYR A 67 11.23 -19.55 11.35
C TYR A 67 10.10 -20.01 10.42
N ARG A 68 8.92 -20.22 10.99
CA ARG A 68 7.79 -20.84 10.33
C ARG A 68 6.66 -19.82 10.13
N ILE A 69 6.32 -19.57 8.89
CA ILE A 69 5.38 -18.52 8.47
C ILE A 69 4.15 -19.18 7.86
N GLY A 70 2.96 -18.82 8.33
CA GLY A 70 1.69 -19.19 7.74
C GLY A 70 1.30 -18.22 6.62
N LEU A 71 0.88 -18.77 5.47
CA LEU A 71 0.30 -18.02 4.35
C LEU A 71 -1.14 -18.49 4.11
N LEU A 72 -2.04 -17.59 3.67
CA LEU A 72 -3.44 -17.91 3.37
C LEU A 72 -3.68 -18.19 1.88
N SER A 73 -2.65 -18.07 1.06
CA SER A 73 -2.66 -18.45 -0.35
C SER A 73 -1.26 -18.82 -0.81
N ASN A 74 -1.18 -19.66 -1.83
CA ASN A 74 0.09 -20.06 -2.39
C ASN A 74 0.63 -19.02 -3.38
N VAL A 75 1.93 -19.11 -3.67
CA VAL A 75 2.54 -18.38 -4.80
C VAL A 75 1.97 -18.90 -6.12
N THR A 76 1.86 -18.01 -7.09
CA THR A 76 1.30 -18.33 -8.42
C THR A 76 2.38 -18.56 -9.47
N THR A 77 3.65 -18.30 -9.12
CA THR A 77 4.82 -18.53 -9.98
C THR A 77 6.08 -18.66 -9.15
N ALA A 78 7.04 -19.45 -9.61
CA ALA A 78 8.44 -19.45 -9.14
C ALA A 78 9.37 -18.66 -10.09
N ASN A 79 8.85 -18.21 -11.23
CA ASN A 79 9.60 -17.42 -12.19
C ASN A 79 9.60 -15.94 -11.80
N TYR A 80 10.75 -15.44 -11.36
CA TYR A 80 10.88 -14.05 -10.90
C TYR A 80 10.58 -13.02 -12.00
N TRP A 81 10.90 -13.33 -13.28
CA TRP A 81 10.56 -12.46 -14.39
C TRP A 81 9.05 -12.29 -14.55
N GLU A 82 8.31 -13.41 -14.47
CA GLU A 82 6.85 -13.42 -14.51
C GLU A 82 6.23 -12.74 -13.28
N PHE A 83 6.83 -12.94 -12.09
CA PHE A 83 6.37 -12.29 -10.87
C PHE A 83 6.32 -10.77 -11.02
N ILE A 84 7.43 -10.15 -11.42
CA ILE A 84 7.51 -8.69 -11.59
C ILE A 84 6.71 -8.20 -12.81
N GLY A 85 6.70 -8.95 -13.90
CA GLY A 85 6.09 -8.51 -15.17
C GLY A 85 4.59 -8.72 -15.28
N ALA A 86 4.09 -9.88 -14.81
CA ALA A 86 2.71 -10.31 -15.11
C ALA A 86 1.91 -10.85 -13.92
N LYS A 87 2.58 -11.27 -12.85
CA LYS A 87 1.90 -11.88 -11.68
C LYS A 87 2.32 -11.26 -10.34
N PRO A 88 2.37 -9.92 -10.20
CA PRO A 88 2.61 -9.32 -8.91
C PRO A 88 1.46 -9.67 -7.96
N SER A 89 1.82 -10.13 -6.76
CA SER A 89 0.87 -10.40 -5.68
C SER A 89 1.58 -10.34 -4.33
N ALA A 90 0.84 -10.10 -3.25
CA ALA A 90 1.41 -10.11 -1.91
C ALA A 90 2.03 -11.49 -1.59
N TRP A 91 1.37 -12.56 -1.98
CA TRP A 91 1.85 -13.94 -1.75
C TRP A 91 3.16 -14.23 -2.46
N ASN A 92 3.28 -13.82 -3.74
CA ASN A 92 4.54 -13.93 -4.49
C ASN A 92 5.62 -13.05 -3.84
N SER A 93 5.27 -11.84 -3.37
CA SER A 93 6.22 -10.94 -2.71
C SER A 93 6.76 -11.54 -1.40
N TYR A 94 5.92 -12.14 -0.56
CA TYR A 94 6.35 -12.74 0.70
C TYR A 94 7.39 -13.84 0.52
N VAL A 95 7.32 -14.58 -0.58
CA VAL A 95 8.23 -15.70 -0.86
C VAL A 95 9.40 -15.28 -1.74
N LEU A 96 9.15 -14.53 -2.81
CA LEU A 96 10.15 -14.21 -3.82
C LEU A 96 10.84 -12.85 -3.60
N GLY A 97 10.21 -11.93 -2.87
CA GLY A 97 10.69 -10.56 -2.71
C GLY A 97 12.13 -10.48 -2.20
N LEU A 98 12.47 -11.29 -1.20
CA LEU A 98 13.81 -11.34 -0.61
C LEU A 98 14.79 -12.26 -1.34
N THR A 99 14.45 -12.80 -2.52
CA THR A 99 15.38 -13.63 -3.31
C THR A 99 16.27 -12.85 -4.26
N LYS A 100 16.02 -11.56 -4.42
CA LYS A 100 16.81 -10.68 -5.31
C LYS A 100 17.26 -9.45 -4.54
N SER A 101 18.38 -8.90 -4.99
CA SER A 101 18.92 -7.62 -4.56
C SER A 101 18.77 -6.58 -5.65
N ALA A 102 18.82 -5.31 -5.25
CA ALA A 102 18.85 -4.14 -6.12
C ALA A 102 20.11 -3.30 -5.85
N LEU A 103 20.30 -2.20 -6.53
CA LEU A 103 21.40 -1.28 -6.18
C LEU A 103 21.21 -0.70 -4.79
N TYR A 104 19.96 -0.36 -4.47
CA TYR A 104 19.53 0.20 -3.17
C TYR A 104 18.32 -0.54 -2.64
N GLY A 105 18.18 -0.56 -1.34
CA GLY A 105 16.96 -0.92 -0.61
C GLY A 105 16.27 0.32 -0.05
N VAL A 106 15.15 0.11 0.63
CA VAL A 106 14.42 1.15 1.37
C VAL A 106 14.45 0.79 2.85
N ASP A 107 14.94 1.70 3.69
CA ASP A 107 14.88 1.53 5.14
C ASP A 107 13.40 1.53 5.58
N PRO A 108 12.93 0.50 6.28
CA PRO A 108 11.51 0.34 6.59
C PRO A 108 10.99 1.33 7.64
N VAL A 109 11.87 2.02 8.36
CA VAL A 109 11.51 2.99 9.39
C VAL A 109 11.53 4.41 8.85
N THR A 110 12.63 4.78 8.15
CA THR A 110 12.82 6.15 7.67
C THR A 110 12.32 6.38 6.24
N GLY A 111 12.17 5.30 5.45
CA GLY A 111 11.88 5.38 4.02
C GLY A 111 13.06 5.85 3.17
N ASP A 112 14.25 5.98 3.75
CA ASP A 112 15.45 6.39 3.04
C ASP A 112 16.01 5.26 2.18
N LEU A 113 16.66 5.63 1.07
CA LEU A 113 17.41 4.68 0.27
C LEU A 113 18.70 4.29 0.97
N VAL A 114 18.89 2.98 1.15
CA VAL A 114 20.10 2.39 1.75
C VAL A 114 20.86 1.56 0.73
N PRO A 115 22.21 1.52 0.77
CA PRO A 115 23.00 0.70 -0.13
C PRO A 115 22.69 -0.80 0.02
N ASP A 116 22.57 -1.52 -1.12
CA ASP A 116 22.54 -2.99 -1.15
C ASP A 116 23.66 -3.52 -2.06
N LEU A 117 23.50 -3.52 -3.38
CA LEU A 117 24.57 -3.86 -4.32
C LEU A 117 25.48 -2.69 -4.66
N ALA A 118 25.05 -1.48 -4.40
CA ALA A 118 25.85 -0.26 -4.58
C ALA A 118 26.69 0.05 -3.34
N VAL A 119 27.76 0.84 -3.52
CA VAL A 119 28.56 1.43 -2.44
C VAL A 119 28.13 2.87 -2.19
N GLY A 120 27.66 3.18 -0.98
CA GLY A 120 27.26 4.54 -0.59
C GLY A 120 25.88 4.95 -1.14
N ALA A 121 25.48 6.18 -0.83
CA ALA A 121 24.19 6.72 -1.26
C ALA A 121 24.11 6.84 -2.80
N PRO A 122 22.89 6.91 -3.38
CA PRO A 122 22.72 7.16 -4.80
C PRO A 122 23.47 8.42 -5.24
N PRO A 123 24.34 8.32 -6.28
CA PRO A 123 25.06 9.50 -6.79
C PRO A 123 24.12 10.46 -7.52
N ASP A 124 24.40 11.75 -7.40
CA ASP A 124 23.73 12.77 -8.20
C ASP A 124 24.06 12.60 -9.69
N PRO A 125 23.08 12.78 -10.59
CA PRO A 125 23.33 12.74 -12.02
C PRO A 125 24.30 13.83 -12.47
N THR A 126 25.25 13.46 -13.32
CA THR A 126 26.27 14.33 -13.91
C THR A 126 25.97 14.54 -15.39
N SER A 127 26.33 15.72 -15.95
CA SER A 127 26.23 16.02 -17.37
C SER A 127 27.51 16.67 -17.88
N ASP A 128 27.86 16.35 -19.15
CA ASP A 128 28.92 17.04 -19.91
C ASP A 128 28.37 17.98 -21.00
N GLY A 129 27.02 18.06 -21.11
CA GLY A 129 26.32 18.87 -22.10
C GLY A 129 25.73 18.07 -23.26
N ASP A 130 26.15 16.82 -23.47
CA ASP A 130 25.62 15.93 -24.51
C ASP A 130 24.61 14.90 -23.98
N GLY A 131 24.53 14.74 -22.64
CA GLY A 131 23.63 13.81 -21.95
C GLY A 131 23.81 13.86 -20.44
N TRP A 132 23.17 12.94 -19.76
CA TRP A 132 23.25 12.78 -18.30
C TRP A 132 23.62 11.35 -17.96
N TRP A 133 24.32 11.13 -16.86
CA TRP A 133 24.64 9.80 -16.35
C TRP A 133 24.86 9.79 -14.86
N VAL A 134 24.80 8.56 -14.31
CA VAL A 134 25.31 8.23 -12.98
C VAL A 134 26.35 7.13 -13.10
N GLU A 135 27.37 7.16 -12.25
CA GLU A 135 28.31 6.05 -12.07
C GLU A 135 28.18 5.49 -10.66
N VAL A 136 27.83 4.20 -10.58
CA VAL A 136 27.54 3.51 -9.35
C VAL A 136 28.64 2.47 -9.08
N PRO A 137 29.46 2.66 -8.05
CA PRO A 137 30.41 1.65 -7.63
C PRO A 137 29.65 0.46 -7.01
N MET A 138 29.96 -0.75 -7.46
CA MET A 138 29.33 -1.97 -6.95
C MET A 138 30.06 -2.50 -5.73
N THR A 139 29.29 -3.00 -4.75
CA THR A 139 29.82 -3.66 -3.56
C THR A 139 30.62 -4.91 -3.95
N PRO A 140 31.89 -5.03 -3.58
CA PRO A 140 32.67 -6.24 -3.85
C PRO A 140 32.14 -7.42 -3.01
N ASP A 141 32.50 -8.63 -3.43
CA ASP A 141 32.29 -9.87 -2.66
C ASP A 141 30.82 -10.32 -2.47
N ARG A 142 29.83 -9.63 -3.11
CA ARG A 142 28.46 -10.13 -3.17
C ARG A 142 28.37 -11.29 -4.19
N THR A 143 27.67 -12.35 -3.81
CA THR A 143 27.56 -13.57 -4.64
C THR A 143 26.12 -14.02 -4.77
N TRP A 144 25.80 -14.61 -5.90
CA TRP A 144 24.60 -15.41 -6.10
C TRP A 144 24.66 -16.67 -5.24
N SER A 145 23.53 -17.31 -5.01
CA SER A 145 23.43 -18.57 -4.26
C SER A 145 24.22 -19.75 -4.90
N ASP A 146 24.61 -19.64 -6.16
CA ASP A 146 25.50 -20.59 -6.83
C ASP A 146 27.00 -20.27 -6.66
N GLY A 147 27.34 -19.26 -5.82
CA GLY A 147 28.70 -18.80 -5.54
C GLY A 147 29.31 -17.91 -6.63
N SER A 148 28.61 -17.62 -7.74
CA SER A 148 29.13 -16.68 -8.73
C SER A 148 28.98 -15.23 -8.27
N PRO A 149 29.91 -14.32 -8.62
CA PRO A 149 29.86 -12.93 -8.17
C PRO A 149 28.68 -12.17 -8.80
N ILE A 150 28.08 -11.26 -8.02
CA ILE A 150 27.13 -10.26 -8.51
C ILE A 150 27.93 -9.05 -8.97
N THR A 151 27.73 -8.60 -10.20
CA THR A 151 28.51 -7.51 -10.80
C THR A 151 27.66 -6.57 -11.63
N ALA A 152 28.22 -5.45 -12.08
CA ALA A 152 27.60 -4.54 -13.03
C ALA A 152 27.12 -5.26 -14.32
N THR A 153 27.74 -6.40 -14.68
CA THR A 153 27.31 -7.21 -15.82
C THR A 153 25.90 -7.77 -15.65
N ASP A 154 25.49 -8.10 -14.43
CA ASP A 154 24.13 -8.61 -14.16
C ASP A 154 23.09 -7.50 -14.28
N VAL A 155 23.43 -6.28 -13.87
CA VAL A 155 22.57 -5.10 -14.04
C VAL A 155 22.38 -4.78 -15.52
N VAL A 156 23.47 -4.69 -16.28
CA VAL A 156 23.47 -4.48 -17.75
C VAL A 156 22.64 -5.56 -18.44
N TYR A 157 22.85 -6.82 -18.06
CA TYR A 157 22.09 -7.94 -18.58
C TYR A 157 20.59 -7.81 -18.33
N THR A 158 20.21 -7.51 -17.08
CA THR A 158 18.79 -7.35 -16.69
C THR A 158 18.12 -6.27 -17.52
N PHE A 159 18.72 -5.09 -17.61
CA PHE A 159 18.23 -3.98 -18.41
C PHE A 159 18.05 -4.36 -19.89
N HIS A 160 19.06 -5.01 -20.50
CA HIS A 160 18.98 -5.40 -21.91
C HIS A 160 17.90 -6.46 -22.17
N VAL A 161 17.67 -7.41 -21.25
CA VAL A 161 16.57 -8.39 -21.38
C VAL A 161 15.22 -7.67 -21.31
N VAL A 162 15.02 -6.80 -20.32
CA VAL A 162 13.78 -6.02 -20.15
C VAL A 162 13.47 -5.22 -21.42
N ARG A 163 14.45 -4.48 -21.93
CA ARG A 163 14.27 -3.61 -23.10
C ARG A 163 14.05 -4.43 -24.38
N ARG A 164 14.83 -5.47 -24.61
CA ARG A 164 14.75 -6.28 -25.82
C ARG A 164 13.46 -7.06 -25.95
N LEU A 165 12.94 -7.61 -24.85
CA LEU A 165 11.70 -8.37 -24.83
C LEU A 165 10.46 -7.50 -24.59
N GLY A 166 10.64 -6.22 -24.26
CA GLY A 166 9.55 -5.28 -24.00
C GLY A 166 8.75 -5.65 -22.75
N LEU A 167 9.44 -6.06 -21.65
CA LEU A 167 8.78 -6.48 -20.43
C LEU A 167 7.94 -5.35 -19.84
N GLY A 168 6.69 -5.70 -19.50
CA GLY A 168 5.73 -4.78 -18.87
C GLY A 168 5.76 -4.82 -17.34
N GLY A 169 4.72 -4.21 -16.73
CA GLY A 169 4.54 -4.18 -15.29
C GLY A 169 5.71 -3.53 -14.56
N GLY A 170 6.07 -4.05 -13.40
CA GLY A 170 7.16 -3.51 -12.58
C GLY A 170 8.53 -3.46 -13.26
N TRP A 171 8.76 -4.25 -14.32
CA TRP A 171 9.99 -4.13 -15.11
C TRP A 171 10.05 -2.83 -15.93
N ALA A 172 8.92 -2.40 -16.49
CA ALA A 172 8.86 -1.12 -17.22
C ALA A 172 9.00 0.06 -16.26
N ASP A 173 8.45 -0.04 -15.06
CA ASP A 173 8.59 0.98 -14.01
C ASP A 173 10.03 1.07 -13.49
N SER A 174 10.71 -0.09 -13.33
CA SER A 174 12.11 -0.16 -12.88
C SER A 174 13.11 0.33 -13.92
N PHE A 175 12.83 0.12 -15.20
CA PHE A 175 13.68 0.54 -16.30
C PHE A 175 12.89 1.39 -17.32
N PRO A 176 12.46 2.60 -16.94
CA PRO A 176 11.64 3.45 -17.80
C PRO A 176 12.37 3.87 -19.08
N SER A 177 11.60 4.32 -20.07
CA SER A 177 12.12 4.67 -21.40
C SER A 177 13.12 5.82 -21.41
N GLN A 178 13.14 6.64 -20.34
CA GLN A 178 14.08 7.74 -20.15
C GLN A 178 15.54 7.28 -19.91
N ILE A 179 15.73 6.04 -19.50
CA ILE A 179 17.07 5.43 -19.43
C ILE A 179 17.48 5.06 -20.86
N GLU A 180 18.53 5.67 -21.38
CA GLU A 180 19.01 5.41 -22.74
C GLU A 180 19.82 4.13 -22.81
N ASP A 181 20.81 3.99 -21.92
CA ASP A 181 21.66 2.80 -21.86
C ASP A 181 22.14 2.52 -20.43
N VAL A 182 22.55 1.27 -20.22
CA VAL A 182 23.19 0.79 -19.01
C VAL A 182 24.40 -0.02 -19.41
N GLU A 183 25.59 0.43 -19.00
CA GLU A 183 26.84 -0.21 -19.36
C GLU A 183 27.81 -0.37 -18.18
N ARG A 184 28.86 -1.14 -18.38
CA ARG A 184 29.98 -1.20 -17.45
C ARG A 184 31.06 -0.21 -17.89
N SER A 185 31.39 0.76 -17.05
CA SER A 185 32.46 1.70 -17.32
C SER A 185 33.84 1.02 -17.41
N PRO A 186 34.86 1.67 -18.01
CA PRO A 186 36.22 1.14 -18.07
C PRO A 186 36.82 0.83 -16.69
N ASP A 187 36.44 1.58 -15.67
CA ASP A 187 36.90 1.42 -14.28
C ASP A 187 36.13 0.30 -13.54
N GLY A 188 35.12 -0.28 -14.19
CA GLY A 188 34.33 -1.41 -13.68
C GLY A 188 33.10 -1.02 -12.90
N PHE A 189 32.74 0.27 -12.83
CA PHE A 189 31.51 0.77 -12.24
C PHE A 189 30.32 0.51 -13.17
N LEU A 190 29.11 0.56 -12.62
CA LEU A 190 27.90 0.62 -13.39
C LEU A 190 27.68 2.05 -13.86
N ARG A 191 27.46 2.28 -15.17
CA ARG A 191 27.07 3.54 -15.76
C ARG A 191 25.66 3.43 -16.30
N ILE A 192 24.80 4.36 -15.90
CA ILE A 192 23.42 4.49 -16.40
C ILE A 192 23.31 5.84 -17.10
N GLU A 193 22.87 5.85 -18.34
CA GLU A 193 22.79 7.01 -19.22
C GLU A 193 21.33 7.45 -19.45
N PHE A 194 21.14 8.77 -19.50
CA PHE A 194 19.84 9.41 -19.69
C PHE A 194 19.96 10.56 -20.70
N ALA A 195 18.95 10.73 -21.57
CA ALA A 195 18.90 11.85 -22.51
C ALA A 195 18.84 13.20 -21.81
N ASP A 196 17.98 13.30 -20.80
CA ASP A 196 17.75 14.47 -19.98
C ASP A 196 18.10 14.18 -18.52
N ARG A 197 18.14 15.22 -17.68
CA ARG A 197 18.31 15.03 -16.23
C ARG A 197 17.19 14.13 -15.71
N PRO A 198 17.52 12.96 -15.14
CA PRO A 198 16.49 12.03 -14.68
C PRO A 198 15.72 12.61 -13.49
N SER A 199 14.41 12.41 -13.49
CA SER A 199 13.56 12.64 -12.32
C SER A 199 13.78 11.55 -11.27
N LEU A 200 13.25 11.78 -10.06
CA LEU A 200 13.32 10.80 -8.97
C LEU A 200 12.73 9.44 -9.35
N SER A 201 11.65 9.41 -10.13
CA SER A 201 11.02 8.16 -10.58
C SER A 201 11.88 7.35 -11.54
N VAL A 202 12.80 7.99 -12.25
CA VAL A 202 13.77 7.35 -13.15
C VAL A 202 15.02 6.93 -12.40
N TRP A 203 15.56 7.84 -11.59
CA TRP A 203 16.72 7.68 -10.73
C TRP A 203 16.58 8.56 -9.48
N PRO A 204 16.75 8.03 -8.25
CA PRO A 204 17.16 6.64 -7.93
C PRO A 204 16.01 5.66 -7.69
N TYR A 205 14.74 6.12 -7.62
CA TYR A 205 13.61 5.28 -7.23
C TYR A 205 13.12 4.29 -8.32
N GLY A 206 13.51 4.49 -9.59
CA GLY A 206 13.31 3.52 -10.66
C GLY A 206 14.47 2.51 -10.71
N ALA A 207 15.48 2.79 -11.52
CA ALA A 207 16.60 1.87 -11.76
C ALA A 207 17.40 1.51 -10.50
N GLY A 208 17.44 2.40 -9.50
CA GLY A 208 18.13 2.14 -8.23
C GLY A 208 17.50 1.02 -7.41
N LEU A 209 16.17 0.86 -7.48
CA LEU A 209 15.40 -0.18 -6.78
C LEU A 209 15.07 -1.39 -7.67
N ALA A 210 15.51 -1.40 -8.92
CA ALA A 210 15.27 -2.50 -9.85
C ALA A 210 15.88 -3.81 -9.36
N PRO A 211 15.11 -4.90 -9.26
CA PRO A 211 15.66 -6.20 -8.90
C PRO A 211 16.60 -6.72 -10.00
N ILE A 212 17.76 -7.22 -9.60
CA ILE A 212 18.80 -7.68 -10.53
C ILE A 212 18.74 -9.19 -10.71
N ILE A 213 18.91 -9.64 -11.93
CA ILE A 213 18.84 -11.05 -12.33
C ILE A 213 20.22 -11.53 -12.78
N SER A 214 20.59 -12.77 -12.41
CA SER A 214 21.87 -13.35 -12.77
C SER A 214 22.01 -13.59 -14.27
N SER A 215 22.96 -12.90 -14.89
CA SER A 215 23.33 -13.07 -16.28
C SER A 215 23.89 -14.48 -16.58
N LYS A 216 24.62 -15.07 -15.61
CA LYS A 216 25.15 -16.42 -15.72
C LYS A 216 24.05 -17.47 -15.72
N ALA A 217 23.06 -17.33 -14.83
CA ALA A 217 21.98 -18.31 -14.69
C ALA A 217 20.98 -18.24 -15.85
N TRP A 218 20.59 -17.04 -16.27
CA TRP A 218 19.54 -16.84 -17.27
C TRP A 218 20.04 -16.56 -18.69
N GLY A 219 21.28 -16.10 -18.86
CA GLY A 219 21.87 -15.79 -20.18
C GLY A 219 21.77 -16.93 -21.22
N PRO A 220 22.02 -18.20 -20.86
CA PRO A 220 21.87 -19.32 -21.79
C PRO A 220 20.45 -19.49 -22.37
N TYR A 221 19.44 -19.05 -21.66
CA TYR A 221 18.02 -19.24 -22.02
C TYR A 221 17.43 -18.04 -22.75
N THR A 222 17.84 -16.82 -22.39
CA THR A 222 17.19 -15.60 -22.88
C THR A 222 17.64 -15.14 -24.26
N GLY A 223 18.83 -15.55 -24.73
CA GLY A 223 19.45 -15.02 -25.96
C GLY A 223 18.63 -15.20 -27.23
N ALA A 224 17.81 -16.25 -27.34
CA ALA A 224 16.99 -16.57 -28.51
C ALA A 224 15.52 -16.10 -28.38
N LEU A 225 15.09 -15.64 -27.22
CA LEU A 225 13.70 -15.24 -26.99
C LEU A 225 13.37 -13.94 -27.74
N THR A 226 12.12 -13.80 -28.15
CA THR A 226 11.64 -12.68 -28.98
C THR A 226 10.57 -11.84 -28.29
N ASP A 227 9.90 -12.37 -27.26
CA ASP A 227 8.88 -11.68 -26.48
C ASP A 227 8.82 -12.17 -25.03
N GLU A 228 8.04 -11.46 -24.19
CA GLU A 228 7.91 -11.74 -22.76
C GLU A 228 7.22 -13.08 -22.46
N SER A 229 6.29 -13.54 -23.31
CA SER A 229 5.54 -14.77 -23.07
C SER A 229 6.43 -16.00 -23.09
N GLU A 230 7.47 -16.00 -23.93
CA GLU A 230 8.48 -17.05 -23.97
C GLU A 230 9.32 -17.08 -22.68
N LEU A 231 9.63 -15.90 -22.10
CA LEU A 231 10.37 -15.79 -20.84
C LEU A 231 9.52 -16.22 -19.64
N TYR A 232 8.24 -15.84 -19.64
CA TYR A 232 7.32 -16.21 -18.56
C TYR A 232 6.91 -17.69 -18.58
N ALA A 233 7.14 -18.39 -19.69
CA ALA A 233 6.86 -19.82 -19.79
C ALA A 233 7.86 -20.73 -19.03
N PHE A 234 8.99 -20.20 -18.56
CA PHE A 234 9.91 -20.96 -17.71
C PHE A 234 9.32 -21.19 -16.32
N ASP A 235 9.66 -22.34 -15.72
CA ASP A 235 9.20 -22.70 -14.37
C ASP A 235 9.97 -22.02 -13.22
N GLY A 236 10.96 -21.20 -13.54
CA GLY A 236 11.79 -20.49 -12.55
C GLY A 236 12.96 -21.28 -11.98
N SER A 237 13.09 -22.59 -12.30
CA SER A 237 14.17 -23.45 -11.81
C SER A 237 15.57 -23.03 -12.24
N GLN A 238 15.68 -22.15 -13.25
CA GLN A 238 16.92 -21.54 -13.72
C GLN A 238 17.42 -20.44 -12.77
N GLY A 239 16.54 -19.92 -11.90
CA GLY A 239 16.83 -18.78 -11.03
C GLY A 239 17.81 -19.13 -9.91
N VAL A 240 18.67 -18.16 -9.60
CA VAL A 240 19.51 -18.16 -8.39
C VAL A 240 19.14 -16.96 -7.53
N SER A 241 19.33 -17.08 -6.23
CA SER A 241 19.11 -15.97 -5.30
C SER A 241 20.33 -15.05 -5.24
N GLY A 242 20.11 -13.75 -5.24
CA GLY A 242 21.11 -12.71 -4.95
C GLY A 242 20.74 -11.90 -3.71
N GLY A 243 19.55 -12.13 -3.15
CA GLY A 243 19.06 -11.51 -1.93
C GLY A 243 19.32 -12.33 -0.66
N PRO A 244 18.79 -11.87 0.48
CA PRO A 244 19.02 -12.52 1.78
C PRO A 244 18.40 -13.91 1.89
N VAL A 245 17.37 -14.25 1.09
CA VAL A 245 16.68 -15.54 1.12
C VAL A 245 17.00 -16.38 -0.12
N THR A 246 17.31 -17.66 0.09
CA THR A 246 17.46 -18.67 -0.97
C THR A 246 16.39 -19.74 -0.80
N ILE A 247 15.46 -19.83 -1.74
CA ILE A 247 14.43 -20.89 -1.76
C ILE A 247 15.08 -22.23 -2.10
N GLN A 248 14.78 -23.25 -1.33
CA GLN A 248 15.28 -24.62 -1.51
C GLN A 248 14.25 -25.54 -2.17
N THR A 249 13.00 -25.48 -1.67
CA THR A 249 11.89 -26.30 -2.23
C THR A 249 10.62 -25.45 -2.32
N MET A 250 9.79 -25.78 -3.29
CA MET A 250 8.48 -25.13 -3.45
C MET A 250 7.45 -26.18 -3.87
N THR A 251 6.40 -26.30 -3.07
CA THR A 251 5.25 -27.17 -3.34
C THR A 251 3.95 -26.38 -3.18
N ASP A 252 2.81 -26.98 -3.46
CA ASP A 252 1.51 -26.32 -3.32
C ASP A 252 1.14 -25.98 -1.86
N THR A 253 1.76 -26.63 -0.88
CA THR A 253 1.40 -26.47 0.54
C THR A 253 2.56 -26.00 1.42
N GLU A 254 3.79 -26.09 0.94
CA GLU A 254 4.98 -25.78 1.72
C GLU A 254 6.12 -25.28 0.83
N ILE A 255 6.78 -24.23 1.30
CA ILE A 255 7.97 -23.67 0.65
C ILE A 255 9.05 -23.56 1.72
N THR A 256 10.26 -24.05 1.41
CA THR A 256 11.40 -23.96 2.34
C THR A 256 12.53 -23.13 1.75
N GLY A 257 13.25 -22.43 2.62
CA GLY A 257 14.39 -21.60 2.25
C GLY A 257 15.38 -21.44 3.39
N ILE A 258 16.49 -20.82 3.08
CA ILE A 258 17.49 -20.40 4.05
C ILE A 258 17.75 -18.90 3.92
N ALA A 259 17.98 -18.27 5.03
CA ALA A 259 18.33 -16.85 5.11
C ALA A 259 19.56 -16.64 6.02
N ASP A 260 20.07 -15.42 6.04
CA ASP A 260 21.23 -15.00 6.86
C ASP A 260 22.42 -15.97 6.75
N GLY A 261 22.81 -16.30 5.51
CA GLY A 261 23.94 -17.21 5.24
C GLY A 261 23.79 -18.61 5.85
N GLY A 262 22.57 -19.05 6.15
CA GLY A 262 22.25 -20.34 6.78
C GLY A 262 21.98 -20.24 8.28
N GLY A 263 21.87 -19.02 8.84
CA GLY A 263 21.52 -18.80 10.25
C GLY A 263 20.02 -18.93 10.53
N ILE A 264 19.15 -18.84 9.48
CA ILE A 264 17.69 -18.97 9.59
C ILE A 264 17.20 -20.02 8.58
N GLU A 265 16.40 -20.98 9.06
CA GLU A 265 15.63 -21.90 8.21
C GLU A 265 14.19 -21.40 8.11
N VAL A 266 13.80 -20.88 6.94
CA VAL A 266 12.45 -20.36 6.71
C VAL A 266 11.58 -21.45 6.13
N THR A 267 10.38 -21.63 6.71
CA THR A 267 9.33 -22.49 6.17
C THR A 267 8.04 -21.71 6.04
N TYR A 268 7.52 -21.60 4.82
CA TYR A 268 6.18 -21.07 4.57
C TYR A 268 5.22 -22.23 4.43
N SER A 269 4.15 -22.23 5.24
CA SER A 269 3.07 -23.23 5.19
C SER A 269 1.79 -22.56 4.68
N VAL A 270 1.16 -23.14 3.66
CA VAL A 270 -0.05 -22.59 3.05
C VAL A 270 -1.28 -23.19 3.73
N PHE A 271 -2.15 -22.35 4.26
CA PHE A 271 -3.38 -22.72 4.94
C PHE A 271 -4.60 -22.36 4.07
N PRO A 272 -5.68 -23.18 4.13
CA PRO A 272 -6.87 -22.94 3.32
C PRO A 272 -7.69 -21.73 3.80
N ASP A 273 -7.51 -21.31 5.07
CA ASP A 273 -8.22 -20.21 5.70
C ASP A 273 -7.46 -19.68 6.92
N GLU A 274 -7.84 -18.49 7.38
CA GLU A 274 -7.22 -17.81 8.52
C GLU A 274 -7.41 -18.59 9.82
N ALA A 275 -8.58 -19.20 10.05
CA ALA A 275 -8.86 -19.94 11.26
C ALA A 275 -7.92 -21.15 11.43
N SER A 276 -7.58 -21.83 10.33
CA SER A 276 -6.61 -22.94 10.32
C SER A 276 -5.19 -22.45 10.63
N ALA A 277 -4.78 -21.29 10.09
CA ALA A 277 -3.50 -20.68 10.38
C ALA A 277 -3.41 -20.22 11.85
N VAL A 278 -4.47 -19.59 12.37
CA VAL A 278 -4.61 -19.19 13.78
C VAL A 278 -4.50 -20.40 14.72
N ALA A 279 -5.15 -21.49 14.39
CA ALA A 279 -5.06 -22.74 15.18
C ALA A 279 -3.63 -23.30 15.17
N ALA A 280 -2.90 -23.22 14.05
CA ALA A 280 -1.51 -23.65 13.94
C ALA A 280 -0.56 -22.73 14.74
N LEU A 281 -0.77 -21.41 14.70
CA LEU A 281 -0.02 -20.43 15.50
C LEU A 281 -0.25 -20.67 17.01
N ALA A 282 -1.52 -20.80 17.44
CA ALA A 282 -1.86 -21.04 18.83
C ALA A 282 -1.19 -22.33 19.37
N LYS A 283 -1.06 -23.35 18.54
CA LYS A 283 -0.43 -24.63 18.87
C LYS A 283 1.10 -24.58 18.81
N GLY A 284 1.69 -23.58 18.18
CA GLY A 284 3.13 -23.44 17.96
C GLY A 284 3.65 -24.29 16.79
N ASP A 285 2.81 -24.65 15.84
CA ASP A 285 3.20 -25.31 14.59
C ASP A 285 3.82 -24.29 13.59
N ILE A 286 3.40 -23.02 13.66
CA ILE A 286 4.01 -21.86 12.98
C ILE A 286 4.34 -20.75 13.97
N ASP A 287 5.17 -19.79 13.56
CA ASP A 287 5.68 -18.71 14.42
C ASP A 287 5.03 -17.35 14.13
N THR A 288 4.51 -17.14 12.93
CA THR A 288 3.71 -15.96 12.54
C THR A 288 2.77 -16.29 11.38
N ILE A 289 1.83 -15.37 11.10
CA ILE A 289 0.93 -15.43 9.94
C ILE A 289 1.11 -14.15 9.12
N LEU A 290 1.32 -14.27 7.81
CA LEU A 290 1.30 -13.15 6.89
C LEU A 290 -0.04 -13.09 6.15
N THR A 291 -0.67 -11.92 6.23
CA THR A 291 -1.91 -11.60 5.50
C THR A 291 -1.88 -10.11 5.12
N PRO A 292 -2.22 -9.73 3.88
CA PRO A 292 -2.03 -8.36 3.39
C PRO A 292 -2.75 -7.27 4.20
N ASN A 293 -3.81 -7.63 4.92
CA ASN A 293 -4.64 -6.69 5.68
C ASN A 293 -4.52 -6.86 7.21
N GLY A 294 -3.57 -7.67 7.68
CA GLY A 294 -3.52 -8.07 9.10
C GLY A 294 -4.58 -9.14 9.45
N LEU A 295 -4.64 -9.50 10.71
CA LEU A 295 -5.57 -10.50 11.22
C LEU A 295 -6.98 -9.92 11.39
N SER A 296 -7.99 -10.76 11.18
CA SER A 296 -9.39 -10.42 11.47
C SER A 296 -9.61 -10.21 12.98
N ARG A 297 -10.65 -9.44 13.33
CA ARG A 297 -11.03 -9.22 14.73
C ARG A 297 -11.28 -10.54 15.48
N GLU A 298 -11.94 -11.52 14.85
CA GLU A 298 -12.19 -12.83 15.42
C GLU A 298 -10.87 -13.55 15.75
N SER A 299 -9.90 -13.50 14.87
CA SER A 299 -8.56 -14.08 15.07
C SER A 299 -7.80 -13.37 16.19
N VAL A 300 -7.88 -12.04 16.25
CA VAL A 300 -7.28 -11.23 17.32
C VAL A 300 -7.88 -11.58 18.67
N ASP A 301 -9.21 -11.72 18.76
CA ASP A 301 -9.90 -12.10 20.00
C ASP A 301 -9.43 -13.47 20.51
N VAL A 302 -9.30 -14.45 19.63
CA VAL A 302 -8.79 -15.79 19.95
C VAL A 302 -7.33 -15.71 20.43
N LEU A 303 -6.47 -15.01 19.69
CA LEU A 303 -5.03 -14.98 19.96
C LEU A 303 -4.68 -14.10 21.17
N SER A 304 -5.50 -13.09 21.51
CA SER A 304 -5.29 -12.24 22.69
C SER A 304 -5.31 -13.01 24.01
N THR A 305 -5.95 -14.18 24.04
CA THR A 305 -6.02 -15.05 25.21
C THR A 305 -5.14 -16.30 25.08
N THR A 306 -4.42 -16.44 23.96
CA THR A 306 -3.55 -17.59 23.70
C THR A 306 -2.18 -17.40 24.37
N PRO A 307 -1.74 -18.33 25.25
CA PRO A 307 -0.41 -18.24 25.87
C PRO A 307 0.72 -18.21 24.83
N ASP A 308 1.77 -17.47 25.16
CA ASP A 308 2.99 -17.38 24.36
C ASP A 308 2.80 -16.79 22.94
N VAL A 309 1.66 -16.15 22.68
CA VAL A 309 1.41 -15.36 21.48
C VAL A 309 1.45 -13.87 21.84
N ALA A 310 2.24 -13.12 21.12
CA ALA A 310 2.22 -11.65 21.16
C ALA A 310 1.39 -11.11 19.99
N LEU A 311 0.64 -10.04 20.25
CA LEU A 311 -0.07 -9.26 19.26
C LEU A 311 0.63 -7.90 19.11
N GLU A 312 0.90 -7.52 17.89
CA GLU A 312 1.47 -6.21 17.55
C GLU A 312 0.51 -5.45 16.65
N THR A 313 0.40 -4.16 16.88
CA THR A 313 -0.41 -3.27 16.04
C THR A 313 0.50 -2.30 15.31
N SER A 314 0.43 -2.34 13.99
CA SER A 314 1.21 -1.47 13.11
C SER A 314 0.29 -0.60 12.27
N PRO A 315 0.67 0.66 11.96
CA PRO A 315 -0.09 1.47 11.01
C PRO A 315 -0.03 0.84 9.62
N ALA A 316 -1.17 0.72 8.95
CA ALA A 316 -1.21 0.26 7.57
C ALA A 316 -0.90 1.41 6.61
N ASN A 317 -0.17 1.14 5.52
CA ASN A 317 -0.09 2.10 4.43
C ASN A 317 -1.34 1.98 3.54
N ALA A 318 -2.44 2.41 4.08
CA ALA A 318 -3.76 2.29 3.48
C ALA A 318 -4.64 3.46 3.92
N VAL A 319 -5.71 3.67 3.20
CA VAL A 319 -6.69 4.73 3.49
C VAL A 319 -8.10 4.23 3.24
N ARG A 320 -9.05 4.71 4.03
CA ARG A 320 -10.49 4.52 3.82
C ARG A 320 -11.15 5.86 3.50
N TYR A 321 -12.09 5.85 2.56
CA TYR A 321 -12.69 7.07 2.04
C TYR A 321 -14.13 6.88 1.57
N LEU A 322 -14.89 7.96 1.56
CA LEU A 322 -16.15 8.11 0.85
C LEU A 322 -15.88 8.78 -0.50
N GLY A 323 -16.12 8.07 -1.59
CA GLY A 323 -15.98 8.58 -2.96
C GLY A 323 -17.29 9.20 -3.46
N PHE A 324 -17.20 10.35 -4.14
CA PHE A 324 -18.36 11.06 -4.71
C PHE A 324 -18.39 10.92 -6.24
N ASN A 325 -19.56 10.71 -6.81
CA ASN A 325 -19.72 10.79 -8.27
C ASN A 325 -19.90 12.25 -8.72
N LEU A 326 -18.80 12.90 -9.06
CA LEU A 326 -18.78 14.32 -9.44
C LEU A 326 -19.57 14.63 -10.74
N ARG A 327 -20.04 13.61 -11.45
CA ARG A 327 -20.84 13.74 -12.69
C ARG A 327 -22.33 13.88 -12.41
N ARG A 328 -22.75 13.72 -11.14
CA ARG A 328 -24.18 13.70 -10.75
C ARG A 328 -24.47 14.72 -9.64
N ASP A 329 -25.60 15.39 -9.73
CA ASP A 329 -26.15 16.19 -8.63
C ASP A 329 -26.69 15.28 -7.51
N PRO A 330 -26.49 15.69 -6.24
CA PRO A 330 -25.83 16.91 -5.76
C PRO A 330 -24.30 16.79 -5.61
N MET A 331 -23.69 15.62 -5.85
CA MET A 331 -22.24 15.39 -5.65
C MET A 331 -21.38 16.24 -6.58
N SER A 332 -21.90 16.72 -7.72
CA SER A 332 -21.20 17.67 -8.59
C SER A 332 -20.96 19.02 -7.92
N SER A 333 -21.82 19.44 -6.97
CA SER A 333 -21.63 20.65 -6.17
C SER A 333 -20.57 20.49 -5.12
N LEU A 334 -19.55 21.35 -5.13
CA LEU A 334 -18.53 21.39 -4.09
C LEU A 334 -19.14 21.72 -2.71
N ALA A 335 -20.09 22.65 -2.67
CA ALA A 335 -20.75 23.03 -1.43
C ALA A 335 -21.49 21.85 -0.76
N PHE A 336 -22.10 20.96 -1.56
CA PHE A 336 -22.67 19.72 -1.05
C PHE A 336 -21.60 18.81 -0.44
N ARG A 337 -20.49 18.55 -1.15
CA ARG A 337 -19.42 17.69 -0.64
C ARG A 337 -18.77 18.27 0.63
N GLN A 338 -18.60 19.59 0.68
CA GLN A 338 -18.14 20.28 1.89
C GLN A 338 -19.15 20.17 3.03
N ALA A 339 -20.45 20.26 2.76
CA ALA A 339 -21.49 20.06 3.77
C ALA A 339 -21.45 18.62 4.33
N VAL A 340 -21.25 17.61 3.48
CA VAL A 340 -21.02 16.21 3.93
C VAL A 340 -19.77 16.11 4.80
N ALA A 341 -18.65 16.68 4.37
CA ALA A 341 -17.39 16.63 5.11
C ALA A 341 -17.47 17.32 6.50
N LEU A 342 -18.31 18.35 6.63
CA LEU A 342 -18.55 19.06 7.89
C LEU A 342 -19.35 18.23 8.89
N VAL A 343 -20.29 17.40 8.46
CA VAL A 343 -21.16 16.63 9.36
C VAL A 343 -20.66 15.23 9.65
N VAL A 344 -19.82 14.65 8.78
CA VAL A 344 -19.18 13.36 9.03
C VAL A 344 -18.08 13.50 10.09
N ASP A 345 -18.22 12.78 11.19
CA ASP A 345 -17.28 12.83 12.31
C ASP A 345 -16.26 11.69 12.22
N ARG A 346 -15.05 12.01 11.71
CA ARG A 346 -13.94 11.05 11.60
C ARG A 346 -13.48 10.56 12.98
N GLY A 347 -13.53 11.43 14.00
CA GLY A 347 -13.16 11.09 15.35
C GLY A 347 -14.11 10.05 15.95
N GLU A 348 -15.42 10.20 15.74
CA GLU A 348 -16.41 9.21 16.16
C GLU A 348 -16.20 7.88 15.44
N ILE A 349 -15.99 7.90 14.12
CA ILE A 349 -15.72 6.70 13.33
C ILE A 349 -14.50 5.93 13.90
N THR A 350 -13.38 6.61 14.12
CA THR A 350 -12.15 5.95 14.57
C THR A 350 -12.17 5.53 16.04
N GLN A 351 -12.84 6.28 16.90
CA GLN A 351 -12.88 5.97 18.33
C GLN A 351 -13.93 4.92 18.70
N ALA A 352 -15.09 4.95 18.03
CA ALA A 352 -16.23 4.12 18.40
C ALA A 352 -16.45 2.93 17.46
N LEU A 353 -16.18 3.08 16.15
CA LEU A 353 -16.53 2.08 15.15
C LEU A 353 -15.31 1.31 14.63
N VAL A 354 -14.15 1.97 14.52
CA VAL A 354 -12.90 1.35 14.01
C VAL A 354 -11.74 1.58 14.98
N PRO A 355 -11.74 0.93 16.15
CA PRO A 355 -10.69 1.12 17.14
C PRO A 355 -9.29 0.83 16.61
N GLY A 356 -8.35 1.71 16.92
CA GLY A 356 -6.96 1.61 16.47
C GLY A 356 -6.66 2.31 15.14
N ALA A 357 -7.68 2.74 14.40
CA ALA A 357 -7.49 3.56 13.21
C ALA A 357 -7.12 5.01 13.58
N THR A 358 -6.39 5.68 12.69
CA THR A 358 -6.03 7.09 12.82
C THR A 358 -6.93 7.95 11.94
N PRO A 359 -7.63 8.97 12.46
CA PRO A 359 -8.40 9.89 11.63
C PRO A 359 -7.52 10.51 10.55
N ALA A 360 -8.01 10.59 9.32
CA ALA A 360 -7.21 11.05 8.18
C ALA A 360 -7.78 12.33 7.56
N LEU A 361 -6.89 13.23 7.19
CA LEU A 361 -7.19 14.43 6.39
C LEU A 361 -6.63 14.31 4.98
N SER A 362 -5.63 13.46 4.78
CA SER A 362 -4.85 13.26 3.54
C SER A 362 -4.84 11.79 3.14
N MET A 363 -4.53 11.52 1.88
CA MET A 363 -4.29 10.17 1.39
C MET A 363 -3.02 9.57 1.98
N LEU A 364 -2.01 10.43 2.22
CA LEU A 364 -0.74 10.00 2.78
C LEU A 364 -0.84 9.79 4.30
N SER A 365 -0.39 8.61 4.74
CA SER A 365 -0.34 8.26 6.17
C SER A 365 0.66 9.13 6.94
N PRO A 366 0.32 9.63 8.14
CA PRO A 366 1.25 10.38 8.98
C PRO A 366 2.42 9.51 9.49
N PHE A 367 2.34 8.21 9.32
CA PHE A 367 3.42 7.27 9.65
C PHE A 367 4.40 7.05 8.49
N ASN A 368 4.19 7.69 7.34
CA ASN A 368 5.16 7.67 6.24
C ASN A 368 6.25 8.72 6.50
N ALA A 369 7.31 8.32 7.22
CA ALA A 369 8.34 9.23 7.70
C ALA A 369 9.07 10.00 6.57
N LYS A 370 9.16 9.42 5.36
CA LYS A 370 9.89 10.04 4.24
C LYS A 370 9.11 11.14 3.56
N TRP A 371 7.81 10.94 3.37
CA TRP A 371 6.97 11.80 2.53
C TRP A 371 6.01 12.69 3.34
N TYR A 372 5.83 12.38 4.62
CA TYR A 372 4.98 13.20 5.48
C TYR A 372 5.69 14.50 5.88
N ASP A 373 5.06 15.62 5.60
CA ASP A 373 5.48 16.94 6.03
C ASP A 373 4.41 17.57 6.94
N ALA A 374 4.79 17.83 8.18
CA ALA A 374 3.87 18.36 9.18
C ALA A 374 3.38 19.78 8.85
N ASP A 375 4.21 20.59 8.18
CA ASP A 375 3.83 21.95 7.77
C ASP A 375 2.86 21.89 6.58
N GLY A 376 3.14 21.03 5.59
CA GLY A 376 2.23 20.78 4.47
C GLY A 376 0.89 20.20 4.91
N ALA A 377 0.90 19.31 5.91
CA ALA A 377 -0.32 18.73 6.48
C ALA A 377 -1.25 19.77 7.13
N GLN A 378 -0.71 20.88 7.65
CA GLN A 378 -1.51 21.98 8.20
C GLN A 378 -2.23 22.80 7.12
N GLU A 379 -1.79 22.73 5.88
CA GLU A 379 -2.45 23.39 4.74
C GLU A 379 -3.65 22.60 4.20
N VAL A 380 -3.79 21.32 4.58
CA VAL A 380 -4.92 20.47 4.22
C VAL A 380 -6.17 20.91 4.99
N VAL A 381 -7.30 21.01 4.29
CA VAL A 381 -8.54 21.52 4.92
C VAL A 381 -9.12 20.50 5.90
N ASP A 382 -9.20 20.88 7.16
CA ASP A 382 -9.91 20.10 8.19
C ASP A 382 -11.37 20.57 8.33
N TYR A 383 -12.30 19.81 7.79
CA TYR A 383 -13.73 20.06 7.93
C TYR A 383 -14.26 19.64 9.31
N GLY A 384 -13.51 18.83 10.06
CA GLY A 384 -13.87 18.38 11.40
C GLY A 384 -13.62 19.43 12.49
N ASP A 385 -12.95 20.55 12.18
CA ASP A 385 -12.66 21.60 13.15
C ASP A 385 -13.93 22.31 13.65
N GLY A 386 -13.93 22.61 14.95
CA GLY A 386 -15.05 23.24 15.64
C GLY A 386 -16.06 22.25 16.24
N SER A 387 -17.01 22.78 17.01
CA SER A 387 -18.09 21.98 17.61
C SER A 387 -19.06 21.46 16.54
N LEU A 388 -19.77 20.36 16.86
CA LEU A 388 -20.81 19.81 15.97
C LEU A 388 -21.86 20.87 15.58
N ALA A 389 -22.24 21.76 16.50
CA ALA A 389 -23.19 22.85 16.22
C ALA A 389 -22.63 23.84 15.18
N GLU A 390 -21.36 24.20 15.27
CA GLU A 390 -20.70 25.08 14.30
C GLU A 390 -20.56 24.38 12.94
N ARG A 391 -20.20 23.10 12.92
CA ARG A 391 -20.08 22.31 11.69
C ARG A 391 -21.42 22.17 10.97
N VAL A 392 -22.51 21.82 11.68
CA VAL A 392 -23.87 21.77 11.13
C VAL A 392 -24.31 23.15 10.62
N GLY A 393 -24.03 24.22 11.36
CA GLY A 393 -24.33 25.59 10.92
C GLY A 393 -23.62 26.00 9.64
N ARG A 394 -22.32 25.66 9.51
CA ARG A 394 -21.54 25.87 8.26
C ARG A 394 -22.09 25.05 7.11
N ALA A 395 -22.45 23.78 7.34
CA ALA A 395 -23.04 22.92 6.32
C ALA A 395 -24.37 23.47 5.79
N MET A 396 -25.24 23.94 6.70
CA MET A 396 -26.49 24.61 6.30
C MET A 396 -26.23 25.85 5.45
N THR A 397 -25.29 26.71 5.86
CA THR A 397 -24.95 27.93 5.13
C THR A 397 -24.48 27.63 3.70
N LEU A 398 -23.66 26.58 3.51
CA LEU A 398 -23.22 26.13 2.18
C LEU A 398 -24.40 25.66 1.34
N LEU A 399 -25.30 24.85 1.91
CA LEU A 399 -26.47 24.34 1.21
C LEU A 399 -27.49 25.44 0.89
N GLU A 400 -27.70 26.41 1.78
CA GLU A 400 -28.53 27.60 1.51
C GLU A 400 -28.00 28.40 0.32
N GLY A 401 -26.65 28.52 0.21
CA GLY A 401 -26.00 29.15 -0.93
C GLY A 401 -26.26 28.44 -2.26
N GLU A 402 -26.56 27.14 -2.22
CA GLU A 402 -26.93 26.30 -3.37
C GLU A 402 -28.45 26.24 -3.63
N GLY A 403 -29.24 27.01 -2.88
CA GLY A 403 -30.70 27.07 -3.06
C GLY A 403 -31.49 26.04 -2.25
N TYR A 404 -30.85 25.35 -1.29
CA TYR A 404 -31.55 24.46 -0.37
C TYR A 404 -32.29 25.25 0.71
N THR A 405 -33.45 24.77 1.09
CA THR A 405 -34.30 25.34 2.16
C THR A 405 -34.93 24.21 2.97
N TRP A 406 -35.28 24.48 4.21
CA TRP A 406 -35.98 23.53 5.09
C TRP A 406 -37.33 24.09 5.56
N THR A 407 -38.32 23.22 5.74
CA THR A 407 -39.50 23.57 6.50
C THR A 407 -39.16 23.75 7.98
N THR A 408 -38.32 22.83 8.52
CA THR A 408 -37.74 22.94 9.85
C THR A 408 -36.24 22.65 9.70
N PRO A 409 -35.35 23.64 9.90
CA PRO A 409 -33.92 23.41 9.78
C PRO A 409 -33.38 22.49 10.90
N PRO A 410 -32.25 21.79 10.69
CA PRO A 410 -31.60 21.01 11.75
C PRO A 410 -31.13 21.91 12.89
N THR A 411 -31.16 21.38 14.10
CA THR A 411 -30.67 22.06 15.32
C THR A 411 -29.77 21.15 16.14
N VAL A 412 -28.84 21.73 16.88
CA VAL A 412 -27.92 20.99 17.76
C VAL A 412 -28.05 21.52 19.18
N GLU A 413 -28.45 20.67 20.12
CA GLU A 413 -28.57 20.99 21.54
C GLU A 413 -27.82 19.94 22.38
N GLY A 414 -26.87 20.38 23.21
CA GLY A 414 -26.12 19.48 24.10
C GLY A 414 -25.37 18.37 23.39
N GLY A 415 -24.92 18.60 22.13
CA GLY A 415 -24.25 17.61 21.31
C GLY A 415 -25.18 16.66 20.54
N THR A 416 -26.50 16.78 20.73
CA THR A 416 -27.49 15.97 19.98
C THR A 416 -28.08 16.78 18.86
N VAL A 417 -28.13 16.15 17.65
CA VAL A 417 -28.73 16.76 16.47
C VAL A 417 -30.21 16.37 16.37
N THR A 418 -31.07 17.37 16.20
CA THR A 418 -32.45 17.16 15.74
C THR A 418 -32.45 17.37 14.23
N PRO A 419 -32.74 16.30 13.42
CA PRO A 419 -32.70 16.37 11.97
C PRO A 419 -33.61 17.45 11.38
N GLY A 420 -33.14 18.06 10.29
CA GLY A 420 -33.96 18.95 9.47
C GLY A 420 -35.09 18.20 8.77
N SER A 421 -36.14 18.91 8.44
CA SER A 421 -37.27 18.32 7.69
C SER A 421 -37.81 19.24 6.61
N GLY A 422 -38.41 18.63 5.57
CA GLY A 422 -38.93 19.34 4.44
C GLY A 422 -37.85 20.04 3.60
N LEU A 423 -36.71 19.36 3.45
CA LEU A 423 -35.60 19.82 2.60
C LEU A 423 -36.07 19.92 1.16
N ALA A 424 -35.79 21.07 0.55
CA ALA A 424 -36.08 21.32 -0.86
C ALA A 424 -34.96 22.13 -1.52
N LYS A 425 -34.63 21.84 -2.78
CA LYS A 425 -33.77 22.67 -3.63
C LYS A 425 -34.64 23.29 -4.73
N ASP A 426 -34.65 24.61 -4.85
CA ASP A 426 -35.48 25.32 -5.80
C ASP A 426 -36.97 24.93 -5.74
N GLY A 427 -37.45 24.63 -4.53
CA GLY A 427 -38.84 24.24 -4.26
C GLY A 427 -39.18 22.77 -4.58
N GLN A 428 -38.19 21.94 -4.90
CA GLN A 428 -38.39 20.51 -5.17
C GLN A 428 -37.64 19.65 -4.11
N THR A 429 -38.26 18.56 -3.66
CA THR A 429 -37.64 17.60 -2.78
C THR A 429 -36.50 16.91 -3.53
N PRO A 430 -35.25 16.88 -2.98
CA PRO A 430 -34.14 16.13 -3.59
C PRO A 430 -34.49 14.65 -3.76
N ALA A 431 -33.94 14.04 -4.81
CA ALA A 431 -34.03 12.58 -4.95
C ALA A 431 -33.27 11.86 -3.83
N PRO A 432 -33.71 10.65 -3.44
CA PRO A 432 -32.95 9.83 -2.51
C PRO A 432 -31.54 9.56 -3.01
N LEU A 433 -30.56 9.56 -2.10
CA LEU A 433 -29.17 9.31 -2.36
C LEU A 433 -28.79 7.88 -1.90
N THR A 434 -27.76 7.33 -2.49
CA THR A 434 -27.23 6.01 -2.13
C THR A 434 -25.76 6.06 -1.74
N ILE A 435 -25.39 5.28 -0.72
CA ILE A 435 -24.01 4.98 -0.36
C ILE A 435 -23.78 3.48 -0.61
N LEU A 436 -22.99 3.14 -1.62
CA LEU A 436 -22.60 1.75 -1.87
C LEU A 436 -21.52 1.33 -0.87
N THR A 437 -21.64 0.15 -0.29
CA THR A 437 -20.62 -0.42 0.61
C THR A 437 -20.54 -1.94 0.45
N PRO A 438 -19.33 -2.53 0.52
CA PRO A 438 -19.19 -3.97 0.71
C PRO A 438 -19.82 -4.44 2.02
N GLY A 439 -20.26 -5.70 2.06
CA GLY A 439 -20.86 -6.31 3.24
C GLY A 439 -19.86 -6.76 4.29
N ASP A 440 -20.38 -7.27 5.40
CA ASP A 440 -19.65 -7.68 6.59
C ASP A 440 -18.60 -8.76 6.31
N GLU A 441 -18.83 -9.60 5.29
CA GLU A 441 -17.87 -10.63 4.90
C GLU A 441 -16.56 -10.07 4.35
N TYR A 442 -16.56 -8.80 3.91
CA TYR A 442 -15.36 -8.14 3.39
C TYR A 442 -14.71 -7.22 4.44
N ASP A 443 -15.51 -6.39 5.11
CA ASP A 443 -15.04 -5.42 6.11
C ASP A 443 -16.22 -5.09 7.04
N PRO A 444 -16.34 -5.75 8.20
CA PRO A 444 -17.48 -5.61 9.09
C PRO A 444 -17.67 -4.19 9.64
N ASP A 445 -16.55 -3.47 9.86
CA ASP A 445 -16.62 -2.10 10.37
C ASP A 445 -17.20 -1.11 9.34
N ARG A 446 -17.15 -1.47 8.06
CA ARG A 446 -17.54 -0.58 6.95
C ARG A 446 -19.04 -0.32 6.91
N VAL A 447 -19.85 -1.31 7.20
CA VAL A 447 -21.31 -1.18 7.27
C VAL A 447 -21.69 -0.25 8.42
N ASP A 448 -21.01 -0.37 9.57
CA ASP A 448 -21.27 0.47 10.74
C ASP A 448 -20.99 1.95 10.47
N TYR A 449 -19.82 2.28 9.93
CA TYR A 449 -19.54 3.68 9.63
C TYR A 449 -20.28 4.20 8.38
N ALA A 450 -20.74 3.33 7.47
CA ALA A 450 -21.68 3.72 6.42
C ALA A 450 -23.00 4.24 7.04
N GLY A 451 -23.52 3.52 8.06
CA GLY A 451 -24.69 3.95 8.81
C GLY A 451 -24.50 5.28 9.54
N ALA A 452 -23.31 5.52 10.10
CA ALA A 452 -22.99 6.81 10.73
C ALA A 452 -22.96 7.96 9.70
N ILE A 453 -22.43 7.72 8.49
CA ILE A 453 -22.44 8.71 7.40
C ILE A 453 -23.87 8.95 6.88
N GLU A 454 -24.67 7.90 6.70
CA GLU A 454 -26.10 8.00 6.34
C GLU A 454 -26.81 8.90 7.36
N GLN A 455 -26.69 8.62 8.65
CA GLN A 455 -27.28 9.43 9.72
C GLN A 455 -26.83 10.90 9.67
N ALA A 456 -25.55 11.15 9.42
CA ALA A 456 -25.02 12.51 9.33
C ALA A 456 -25.65 13.32 8.18
N LEU A 457 -25.92 12.69 7.03
CA LEU A 457 -26.63 13.33 5.92
C LEU A 457 -28.12 13.50 6.22
N GLU A 458 -28.73 12.55 6.92
CA GLU A 458 -30.12 12.66 7.37
C GLU A 458 -30.31 13.82 8.37
N TRP A 459 -29.30 14.18 9.17
CA TRP A 459 -29.34 15.39 10.00
C TRP A 459 -29.61 16.64 9.15
N LEU A 460 -29.04 16.71 7.96
CA LEU A 460 -29.27 17.80 7.02
C LEU A 460 -30.61 17.69 6.26
N GLY A 461 -31.35 16.61 6.45
CA GLY A 461 -32.67 16.38 5.85
C GLY A 461 -32.66 15.68 4.50
N PHE A 462 -31.52 15.10 4.09
CA PHE A 462 -31.46 14.25 2.88
C PHE A 462 -32.07 12.87 3.16
N ASP A 463 -32.77 12.29 2.19
CA ASP A 463 -33.15 10.86 2.19
C ASP A 463 -31.93 10.08 1.64
N VAL A 464 -31.25 9.35 2.48
CA VAL A 464 -30.05 8.60 2.14
C VAL A 464 -30.24 7.13 2.46
N ARG A 465 -29.64 6.24 1.70
CA ARG A 465 -29.71 4.79 1.92
C ARG A 465 -28.35 4.15 1.71
N THR A 466 -27.89 3.45 2.69
CA THR A 466 -26.77 2.52 2.57
C THR A 466 -27.22 1.28 1.81
N VAL A 467 -26.50 0.96 0.73
CA VAL A 467 -26.72 -0.22 -0.11
C VAL A 467 -25.54 -1.16 0.10
N VAL A 468 -25.77 -2.20 0.90
CA VAL A 468 -24.78 -3.26 1.18
C VAL A 468 -24.83 -4.28 0.06
N THR A 469 -23.70 -4.59 -0.55
CA THR A 469 -23.57 -5.60 -1.62
C THR A 469 -22.19 -6.27 -1.54
N ASP A 470 -21.91 -7.21 -2.45
CA ASP A 470 -20.58 -7.82 -2.51
C ASP A 470 -19.54 -6.81 -3.05
N PHE A 471 -18.28 -7.08 -2.69
CA PHE A 471 -17.17 -6.19 -3.03
C PHE A 471 -17.01 -5.97 -4.54
N ASP A 472 -17.09 -7.06 -5.34
CA ASP A 472 -16.91 -6.99 -6.79
C ASP A 472 -18.00 -6.13 -7.43
N THR A 473 -19.24 -6.22 -6.95
CA THR A 473 -20.36 -5.37 -7.40
C THR A 473 -20.10 -3.90 -7.08
N VAL A 474 -19.58 -3.54 -5.90
CA VAL A 474 -19.20 -2.14 -5.58
C VAL A 474 -18.14 -1.65 -6.55
N VAL A 475 -17.09 -2.46 -6.78
CA VAL A 475 -16.01 -2.12 -7.72
C VAL A 475 -16.54 -1.95 -9.14
N ASP A 476 -17.37 -2.86 -9.62
CA ASP A 476 -17.97 -2.75 -10.97
C ASP A 476 -18.79 -1.49 -11.12
N LEU A 477 -19.66 -1.17 -10.16
CA LEU A 477 -20.51 0.02 -10.21
C LEU A 477 -19.70 1.32 -10.10
N ALA A 478 -18.61 1.33 -9.30
CA ALA A 478 -17.78 2.52 -9.09
C ALA A 478 -16.75 2.75 -10.20
N PHE A 479 -16.14 1.69 -10.76
CA PHE A 479 -15.01 1.81 -11.67
C PHE A 479 -15.32 1.42 -13.12
N THR A 480 -16.41 0.69 -13.39
CA THR A 480 -16.80 0.32 -14.75
C THR A 480 -17.90 1.23 -15.28
N ASN A 481 -17.76 1.72 -16.50
CA ASN A 481 -18.81 2.49 -17.15
C ASN A 481 -19.96 1.56 -17.58
N ALA A 482 -21.20 1.98 -17.37
CA ALA A 482 -22.36 1.37 -17.98
C ALA A 482 -22.31 1.47 -19.53
N GLU A 483 -23.21 0.76 -20.23
CA GLU A 483 -23.26 0.77 -21.70
C GLU A 483 -23.44 2.18 -22.29
N ASP A 484 -24.10 3.07 -21.56
CA ASP A 484 -24.32 4.48 -21.92
C ASP A 484 -23.15 5.40 -21.51
N GLY A 485 -22.08 4.86 -20.93
CA GLY A 485 -20.92 5.59 -20.45
C GLY A 485 -21.09 6.24 -19.07
N SER A 486 -22.24 6.04 -18.40
CA SER A 486 -22.47 6.55 -17.04
C SER A 486 -21.85 5.66 -15.97
N ARG A 487 -21.64 6.23 -14.77
CA ARG A 487 -21.33 5.50 -13.54
C ARG A 487 -22.59 5.39 -12.70
N GLN A 488 -22.87 4.20 -12.16
CA GLN A 488 -24.16 3.90 -11.53
C GLN A 488 -24.08 3.95 -9.99
N PHE A 489 -23.57 5.04 -9.45
CA PHE A 489 -23.52 5.29 -8.01
C PHE A 489 -23.70 6.79 -7.75
N ASP A 490 -24.07 7.13 -6.51
CA ASP A 490 -24.02 8.50 -5.98
C ASP A 490 -22.76 8.68 -5.14
N MET A 491 -22.62 7.85 -4.10
CA MET A 491 -21.43 7.76 -3.24
C MET A 491 -21.08 6.29 -3.00
N TYR A 492 -19.83 6.02 -2.66
CA TYR A 492 -19.39 4.67 -2.29
C TYR A 492 -18.30 4.71 -1.24
N LEU A 493 -18.22 3.65 -0.42
CA LEU A 493 -17.18 3.43 0.58
C LEU A 493 -16.23 2.34 0.12
N LEU A 494 -14.99 2.70 -0.08
CA LEU A 494 -13.90 1.77 -0.35
C LEU A 494 -12.62 2.22 0.36
N GLY A 495 -11.53 1.57 0.06
CA GLY A 495 -10.21 1.89 0.56
C GLY A 495 -9.15 1.56 -0.47
N TRP A 496 -8.00 2.19 -0.31
CA TRP A 496 -6.80 1.84 -1.04
C TRP A 496 -5.77 1.28 -0.07
N THR A 497 -5.17 0.17 -0.41
CA THR A 497 -3.89 -0.25 0.15
C THR A 497 -2.82 0.31 -0.77
N LEU A 498 -2.06 1.27 -0.26
CA LEU A 498 -1.12 2.05 -1.06
C LEU A 498 0.23 1.32 -1.25
N GLY A 499 0.35 0.12 -0.67
CA GLY A 499 1.59 -0.61 -0.66
C GLY A 499 2.65 0.10 0.18
N ASN A 500 3.92 -0.14 -0.12
CA ASN A 500 5.02 0.61 0.47
C ASN A 500 5.90 1.21 -0.65
N PRO A 501 5.34 2.10 -1.51
CA PRO A 501 6.09 2.67 -2.60
C PRO A 501 7.15 3.61 -2.05
N ALA A 502 8.36 3.45 -2.53
CA ALA A 502 9.46 4.37 -2.20
C ALA A 502 9.18 5.79 -2.73
N LEU A 503 8.41 5.91 -3.82
CA LEU A 503 7.90 7.17 -4.37
C LEU A 503 6.36 7.09 -4.49
N PRO A 504 5.59 8.00 -3.87
CA PRO A 504 4.13 7.93 -3.84
C PRO A 504 3.46 8.47 -5.12
N ASP A 505 3.65 7.82 -6.27
CA ASP A 505 3.01 8.21 -7.55
C ASP A 505 1.55 7.74 -7.69
N PHE A 506 0.95 7.14 -6.67
CA PHE A 506 -0.44 6.68 -6.71
C PHE A 506 -1.46 7.82 -6.96
N TYR A 507 -1.10 9.06 -6.68
CA TYR A 507 -1.96 10.22 -6.96
C TYR A 507 -2.34 10.31 -8.43
N GLY A 508 -1.38 10.06 -9.33
CA GLY A 508 -1.64 10.07 -10.75
C GLY A 508 -2.57 8.94 -11.20
N GLN A 509 -2.46 7.78 -10.59
CA GLN A 509 -3.29 6.62 -10.90
C GLN A 509 -4.74 6.82 -10.44
N LEU A 510 -4.96 7.54 -9.33
CA LEU A 510 -6.27 7.72 -8.70
C LEU A 510 -7.01 8.98 -9.15
N PHE A 511 -6.29 10.06 -9.43
CA PHE A 511 -6.90 11.39 -9.56
C PHE A 511 -6.59 12.12 -10.87
N ALA A 512 -5.60 11.69 -11.67
CA ALA A 512 -5.41 12.31 -12.98
C ALA A 512 -6.70 12.20 -13.82
N ALA A 513 -7.00 13.22 -14.61
CA ALA A 513 -8.29 13.34 -15.30
C ALA A 513 -8.63 12.14 -16.22
N ASP A 514 -7.61 11.49 -16.79
CA ASP A 514 -7.72 10.34 -17.69
C ASP A 514 -7.33 9.00 -17.03
N ALA A 515 -7.05 9.00 -15.72
CA ALA A 515 -6.62 7.80 -15.02
C ALA A 515 -7.74 6.74 -14.96
N PRO A 516 -7.44 5.47 -15.27
CA PRO A 516 -8.44 4.39 -15.24
C PRO A 516 -9.10 4.21 -13.88
N ALA A 517 -8.36 4.45 -12.79
CA ALA A 517 -8.86 4.33 -11.42
C ALA A 517 -9.55 5.62 -10.92
N ASN A 518 -9.66 6.67 -11.72
CA ASN A 518 -10.44 7.86 -11.38
C ASN A 518 -11.95 7.56 -11.50
N SER A 519 -12.48 6.93 -10.47
CA SER A 519 -13.90 6.56 -10.38
C SER A 519 -14.83 7.77 -10.26
N THR A 520 -14.37 8.82 -9.59
CA THR A 520 -15.19 9.99 -9.25
C THR A 520 -15.46 10.92 -10.43
N GLY A 521 -14.61 10.92 -11.44
CA GLY A 521 -14.63 11.89 -12.53
C GLY A 521 -14.01 13.23 -12.16
N TYR A 522 -13.10 13.21 -11.20
CA TYR A 522 -12.30 14.36 -10.87
C TYR A 522 -11.49 14.82 -12.08
N SER A 523 -11.46 16.11 -12.31
CA SER A 523 -10.67 16.73 -13.37
C SER A 523 -10.33 18.15 -12.93
N ASP A 524 -9.04 18.40 -12.73
CA ASP A 524 -8.52 19.65 -12.23
C ASP A 524 -7.17 19.95 -12.87
N ALA A 525 -7.09 21.00 -13.70
CA ALA A 525 -5.89 21.32 -14.45
C ALA A 525 -4.70 21.74 -13.56
N GLU A 526 -4.97 22.30 -12.38
CA GLU A 526 -3.91 22.66 -11.43
C GLU A 526 -3.35 21.41 -10.77
N PHE A 527 -4.21 20.47 -10.37
CA PHE A 527 -3.77 19.18 -9.88
C PHE A 527 -2.93 18.43 -10.91
N ASP A 528 -3.41 18.31 -12.16
CA ASP A 528 -2.70 17.60 -13.25
C ASP A 528 -1.34 18.25 -13.56
N SER A 529 -1.26 19.59 -13.47
CA SER A 529 0.00 20.33 -13.65
C SER A 529 0.98 20.08 -12.49
N THR A 530 0.48 20.05 -11.25
CA THR A 530 1.29 19.77 -10.06
C THR A 530 1.79 18.32 -10.08
N LEU A 531 0.94 17.36 -10.46
CA LEU A 531 1.30 15.96 -10.65
C LEU A 531 2.41 15.80 -11.69
N THR A 532 2.33 16.52 -12.81
CA THR A 532 3.39 16.52 -13.84
C THR A 532 4.69 17.03 -13.23
N SER A 533 4.66 18.15 -12.49
CA SER A 533 5.83 18.69 -11.82
C SER A 533 6.41 17.74 -10.76
N PHE A 534 5.55 17.01 -10.04
CA PHE A 534 5.96 15.97 -9.08
C PHE A 534 6.72 14.83 -9.77
N ARG A 535 6.21 14.35 -10.89
CA ARG A 535 6.85 13.30 -11.69
C ARG A 535 8.17 13.72 -12.30
N ASP A 536 8.32 15.00 -12.59
CA ASP A 536 9.55 15.61 -13.12
C ASP A 536 10.51 16.08 -12.02
N ALA A 537 10.13 15.95 -10.74
CA ALA A 537 10.95 16.39 -9.62
C ALA A 537 12.29 15.64 -9.57
N VAL A 538 13.36 16.39 -9.30
CA VAL A 538 14.75 15.90 -9.25
C VAL A 538 15.34 15.96 -7.84
N SER A 539 14.57 16.47 -6.87
CA SER A 539 14.92 16.45 -5.45
C SER A 539 13.73 15.99 -4.61
N VAL A 540 14.02 15.34 -3.48
CA VAL A 540 12.99 14.87 -2.54
C VAL A 540 12.23 16.05 -1.94
N ASP A 541 12.91 17.13 -1.58
CA ASP A 541 12.28 18.30 -0.97
C ASP A 541 11.25 18.94 -1.92
N ASP A 542 11.59 19.08 -3.21
CA ASP A 542 10.64 19.59 -4.21
C ASP A 542 9.45 18.62 -4.39
N ALA A 543 9.73 17.32 -4.43
CA ALA A 543 8.68 16.31 -4.56
C ALA A 543 7.73 16.30 -3.35
N VAL A 544 8.24 16.42 -2.12
CA VAL A 544 7.42 16.55 -0.90
C VAL A 544 6.55 17.80 -0.98
N ALA A 545 7.11 18.95 -1.34
CA ALA A 545 6.35 20.19 -1.46
C ALA A 545 5.21 20.08 -2.50
N LEU A 546 5.48 19.45 -3.65
CA LEU A 546 4.48 19.25 -4.71
C LEU A 546 3.41 18.22 -4.29
N LEU A 547 3.80 17.17 -3.57
CA LEU A 547 2.86 16.19 -3.01
C LEU A 547 1.85 16.88 -2.08
N TRP A 548 2.32 17.73 -1.16
CA TRP A 548 1.43 18.41 -0.23
C TRP A 548 0.59 19.50 -0.89
N GLN A 549 1.02 20.07 -2.01
CA GLN A 549 0.14 20.89 -2.86
C GLN A 549 -1.00 20.06 -3.48
N MET A 550 -0.72 18.82 -3.92
CA MET A 550 -1.77 17.91 -4.41
C MET A 550 -2.74 17.54 -3.29
N GLU A 551 -2.25 17.21 -2.08
CA GLU A 551 -3.10 16.88 -0.92
C GLU A 551 -4.02 18.04 -0.54
N LYS A 552 -3.48 19.26 -0.46
CA LYS A 552 -4.26 20.47 -0.25
C LYS A 552 -5.37 20.60 -1.30
N ARG A 553 -5.02 20.46 -2.57
CA ARG A 553 -5.99 20.58 -3.67
C ARG A 553 -7.09 19.53 -3.61
N LEU A 554 -6.74 18.29 -3.27
CA LEU A 554 -7.72 17.22 -3.06
C LEU A 554 -8.65 17.50 -1.88
N SER A 555 -8.13 18.03 -0.78
CA SER A 555 -8.95 18.42 0.37
C SER A 555 -9.90 19.58 0.08
N GLU A 556 -9.48 20.55 -0.74
CA GLU A 556 -10.30 21.67 -1.18
C GLU A 556 -11.41 21.25 -2.15
N SER A 557 -11.13 20.30 -3.05
CA SER A 557 -12.04 19.87 -4.12
C SER A 557 -12.89 18.65 -3.78
N LEU A 558 -12.49 17.85 -2.77
CA LEU A 558 -13.21 16.71 -2.23
C LEU A 558 -13.71 15.70 -3.29
N PRO A 559 -12.87 15.14 -4.16
CA PRO A 559 -13.28 13.97 -4.93
C PRO A 559 -13.51 12.76 -4.02
N TYR A 560 -12.69 12.64 -2.98
CA TYR A 560 -12.84 11.76 -1.83
C TYR A 560 -12.98 12.56 -0.54
N LEU A 561 -13.82 12.11 0.36
CA LEU A 561 -13.71 12.44 1.76
C LEU A 561 -12.88 11.34 2.43
N VAL A 562 -11.62 11.62 2.68
CA VAL A 562 -10.74 10.71 3.40
C VAL A 562 -11.22 10.58 4.85
N LEU A 563 -11.36 9.35 5.35
CA LEU A 563 -11.94 9.07 6.66
C LEU A 563 -10.87 8.70 7.69
N TYR A 564 -10.08 7.67 7.40
CA TYR A 564 -9.04 7.21 8.32
C TYR A 564 -7.97 6.35 7.64
N HIS A 565 -6.82 6.24 8.30
CA HIS A 565 -5.79 5.26 8.04
C HIS A 565 -6.00 4.07 8.98
N PRO A 566 -6.18 2.85 8.47
CA PRO A 566 -6.36 1.67 9.30
C PRO A 566 -5.05 1.24 9.95
N SER A 567 -5.17 0.47 11.02
CA SER A 567 -4.07 -0.32 11.57
C SER A 567 -4.22 -1.78 11.16
N ILE A 568 -3.11 -2.50 11.14
CA ILE A 568 -3.06 -3.95 10.99
C ILE A 568 -2.65 -4.55 12.32
N VAL A 569 -3.28 -5.65 12.69
CA VAL A 569 -2.87 -6.45 13.84
C VAL A 569 -2.20 -7.72 13.34
N GLU A 570 -1.04 -8.01 13.87
CA GLU A 570 -0.19 -9.14 13.54
C GLU A 570 0.06 -9.96 14.80
N ALA A 571 0.36 -11.25 14.64
CA ALA A 571 0.61 -12.14 15.75
C ALA A 571 1.86 -12.98 15.52
N TYR A 572 2.62 -13.23 16.59
CA TYR A 572 3.76 -14.14 16.54
C TYR A 572 3.97 -14.89 17.86
N ARG A 573 4.70 -15.99 17.78
CA ARG A 573 5.09 -16.81 18.94
C ARG A 573 6.23 -16.14 19.71
N SER A 574 5.91 -15.43 20.78
CA SER A 574 6.89 -14.72 21.63
C SER A 574 7.82 -15.64 22.43
N ASP A 575 7.49 -16.93 22.55
CA ASP A 575 8.37 -17.95 23.14
C ASP A 575 9.36 -18.56 22.13
N LYS A 576 9.26 -18.21 20.85
CA LYS A 576 10.10 -18.74 19.75
C LYS A 576 10.91 -17.66 19.07
N VAL A 577 10.26 -16.56 18.72
CA VAL A 577 10.85 -15.48 17.92
C VAL A 577 10.58 -14.11 18.55
N GLY A 578 11.44 -13.16 18.23
CA GLY A 578 11.30 -11.75 18.52
C GLY A 578 11.71 -10.93 17.30
N PHE A 579 11.30 -9.67 17.27
CA PHE A 579 11.63 -8.72 16.22
C PHE A 579 12.19 -7.45 16.83
N GLU A 580 13.21 -6.86 16.22
CA GLU A 580 13.82 -5.62 16.71
C GLU A 580 12.97 -4.38 16.37
N ILE A 581 12.18 -4.45 15.30
CA ILE A 581 11.40 -3.32 14.78
C ILE A 581 9.90 -3.63 14.86
N HIS A 582 9.23 -2.94 15.80
CA HIS A 582 7.78 -2.99 15.96
C HIS A 582 7.14 -1.66 15.55
N GLY A 583 5.87 -1.70 15.10
CA GLY A 583 5.07 -0.52 14.80
C GLY A 583 5.53 0.28 13.57
N SER A 584 6.37 -0.30 12.70
CA SER A 584 6.72 0.32 11.42
C SER A 584 5.52 0.32 10.45
N LEU A 585 5.51 1.26 9.51
CA LEU A 585 4.46 1.34 8.49
C LEU A 585 4.34 0.02 7.71
N GLY A 586 3.17 -0.60 7.77
CA GLY A 586 2.88 -1.90 7.17
C GLY A 586 3.40 -3.12 7.96
N GLY A 587 4.02 -2.94 9.14
CA GLY A 587 4.43 -4.02 10.04
C GLY A 587 5.29 -5.11 9.39
N LEU A 588 5.10 -6.35 9.80
CA LEU A 588 5.78 -7.53 9.22
C LEU A 588 5.42 -7.76 7.75
N GLN A 589 4.22 -7.35 7.34
CA GLN A 589 3.75 -7.49 5.94
C GLN A 589 4.67 -6.71 4.99
N ALA A 590 4.95 -5.45 5.30
CA ALA A 590 5.81 -4.58 4.48
C ALA A 590 7.27 -5.05 4.47
N ARG A 591 7.68 -5.79 5.51
CA ARG A 591 9.03 -6.37 5.65
C ARG A 591 9.10 -7.83 5.22
N LEU A 592 8.11 -8.29 4.42
CA LEU A 592 8.04 -9.64 3.86
C LEU A 592 8.22 -10.74 4.93
N GLY A 593 7.60 -10.53 6.09
CA GLY A 593 7.64 -11.45 7.22
C GLY A 593 8.73 -11.16 8.24
N GLY A 594 9.46 -10.06 8.11
CA GLY A 594 10.52 -9.68 9.06
C GLY A 594 11.67 -10.67 9.13
N ILE A 595 11.97 -11.38 8.03
CA ILE A 595 13.03 -12.42 8.01
C ILE A 595 14.41 -11.83 8.31
N GLU A 596 14.65 -10.57 7.91
CA GLU A 596 15.93 -9.89 8.19
C GLU A 596 16.03 -9.36 9.62
N ASP A 597 14.90 -9.28 10.35
CA ASP A 597 14.82 -8.72 11.70
C ASP A 597 14.52 -9.78 12.77
N VAL A 598 14.22 -11.02 12.37
CA VAL A 598 13.82 -12.07 13.31
C VAL A 598 15.00 -12.55 14.13
N THR A 599 14.78 -12.66 15.44
CA THR A 599 15.73 -13.21 16.41
C THR A 599 15.10 -14.37 17.17
N ALA A 600 15.92 -15.23 17.77
CA ALA A 600 15.41 -16.21 18.72
C ALA A 600 14.86 -15.49 19.96
N ALA A 601 13.74 -15.97 20.48
CA ALA A 601 13.21 -15.47 21.75
C ALA A 601 14.24 -15.61 22.87
N PRO A 602 14.31 -14.64 23.83
CA PRO A 602 15.29 -14.60 24.89
C PRO A 602 15.17 -15.76 25.89
#